data_d7718d4d138366b450cdc6efe7eca5b5
#
_entry.id   d7718d4d138366b450cdc6efe7eca5b5
#
_cell.length_a   1.000
_cell.length_b   1.000
_cell.length_c   1.000
_cell.angle_alpha   90.00
_cell.angle_beta   90.00
_cell.angle_gamma   90.00
#
_symmetry.space_group_name_H-M   'P 1'
#
loop_
_entity.id
_entity.type
_entity.pdbx_description
1 polymer ?
#
loop_
_entity_poly.entity_id
_entity_poly.type
_entity_poly.pdbx_seq_one_letter_code
_entity_poly.pdbx_strand_id
1 'polypeptide(L)'
;MNNANFWERASKSRLWVALGVALFLLLILPHSWPIELRGLIAWDGAVVGFLALAWRTILTSDAARTRKLSRREDEHRSTIDSLLLFASVASIGGVLRALTHASKAKDALSTHLTLAAVATVVLSWALIHTVYAFHYARLYYEAGGEGSGIDFHGDEPPDYLDFCYIAFAVATTFGVTDSEVGGREIRRTILKHSVLSFTFATVIVALALSVVSSLFGGA
;
A
#
# COMPACT_ATOMS: atom_id res chain seq x y z
N MET A 1 30.10 -3.31 -15.97
CA MET A 1 28.65 -3.53 -16.10
C MET A 1 27.96 -2.44 -15.30
N ASN A 2 27.11 -1.64 -15.94
CA ASN A 2 26.62 -0.37 -15.42
C ASN A 2 25.57 -0.61 -14.33
N ASN A 3 25.92 -0.36 -13.06
CA ASN A 3 25.02 -0.50 -11.89
C ASN A 3 23.73 0.32 -11.98
N ALA A 4 23.66 1.31 -12.88
CA ALA A 4 22.48 2.12 -13.11
C ALA A 4 21.27 1.29 -13.62
N ASN A 5 21.52 0.41 -14.59
CA ASN A 5 20.47 -0.42 -15.21
C ASN A 5 19.91 -1.51 -14.30
N PHE A 6 20.63 -1.91 -13.26
CA PHE A 6 20.17 -2.95 -12.33
C PHE A 6 19.08 -2.40 -11.38
N TRP A 7 19.23 -1.16 -10.92
CA TRP A 7 18.33 -0.56 -9.93
C TRP A 7 17.04 0.02 -10.53
N GLU A 8 17.12 0.54 -11.75
CA GLU A 8 15.96 0.92 -12.56
C GLU A 8 15.08 -0.30 -12.85
N ARG A 9 15.70 -1.46 -13.08
CA ARG A 9 15.00 -2.74 -13.17
C ARG A 9 14.31 -3.14 -11.87
N ALA A 10 14.83 -2.77 -10.68
CA ALA A 10 14.27 -3.19 -9.40
C ALA A 10 12.92 -2.51 -9.08
N SER A 11 12.70 -1.26 -9.48
CA SER A 11 11.40 -0.58 -9.31
C SER A 11 10.36 -1.10 -10.30
N LYS A 12 10.74 -1.21 -11.57
CA LYS A 12 9.89 -1.79 -12.62
C LYS A 12 9.61 -3.28 -12.36
N SER A 13 10.57 -4.02 -11.76
CA SER A 13 10.39 -5.44 -11.44
C SER A 13 9.26 -5.71 -10.44
N ARG A 14 9.03 -4.84 -9.46
CA ARG A 14 7.93 -5.00 -8.48
C ARG A 14 6.57 -4.98 -9.18
N LEU A 15 6.39 -4.06 -10.14
CA LEU A 15 5.16 -4.00 -10.92
C LEU A 15 4.99 -5.20 -11.85
N TRP A 16 6.07 -5.58 -12.54
CA TRP A 16 6.01 -6.74 -13.44
C TRP A 16 5.73 -8.03 -12.68
N VAL A 17 6.29 -8.19 -11.48
CA VAL A 17 5.97 -9.32 -10.60
C VAL A 17 4.51 -9.25 -10.17
N ALA A 18 4.01 -8.10 -9.71
CA ALA A 18 2.63 -7.94 -9.32
C ALA A 18 1.66 -8.25 -10.47
N LEU A 19 1.92 -7.71 -11.67
CA LEU A 19 1.12 -7.99 -12.87
C LEU A 19 1.20 -9.45 -13.28
N GLY A 20 2.39 -10.06 -13.24
CA GLY A 20 2.59 -11.47 -13.54
C GLY A 20 1.83 -12.38 -12.59
N VAL A 21 1.85 -12.08 -11.28
CA VAL A 21 1.08 -12.82 -10.27
C VAL A 21 -0.43 -12.65 -10.49
N ALA A 22 -0.91 -11.44 -10.75
CA ALA A 22 -2.33 -11.20 -11.03
C ALA A 22 -2.80 -11.99 -12.26
N LEU A 23 -2.05 -11.92 -13.36
CA LEU A 23 -2.38 -12.63 -14.60
C LEU A 23 -2.35 -14.16 -14.39
N PHE A 24 -1.30 -14.66 -13.73
CA PHE A 24 -1.18 -16.08 -13.40
C PHE A 24 -2.38 -16.57 -12.59
N LEU A 25 -2.77 -15.84 -11.53
CA LEU A 25 -3.93 -16.20 -10.71
C LEU A 25 -5.23 -16.15 -11.52
N LEU A 26 -5.45 -15.14 -12.37
CA LEU A 26 -6.65 -15.07 -13.22
C LEU A 26 -6.75 -16.25 -14.20
N LEU A 27 -5.60 -16.79 -14.64
CA LEU A 27 -5.56 -17.92 -15.57
C LEU A 27 -5.82 -19.26 -14.87
N ILE A 28 -5.32 -19.45 -13.63
CA ILE A 28 -5.42 -20.75 -12.92
C ILE A 28 -6.67 -20.88 -12.06
N LEU A 29 -7.26 -19.75 -11.61
CA LEU A 29 -8.45 -19.80 -10.76
C LEU A 29 -9.65 -20.39 -11.55
N PRO A 30 -10.46 -21.24 -10.91
CA PRO A 30 -11.59 -21.90 -11.56
C PRO A 30 -12.54 -20.90 -12.20
N HIS A 31 -12.88 -21.09 -13.46
CA HIS A 31 -13.82 -20.26 -14.19
C HIS A 31 -15.26 -20.34 -13.65
N SER A 32 -15.56 -21.40 -12.89
CA SER A 32 -16.82 -21.55 -12.16
C SER A 32 -16.98 -20.60 -10.98
N TRP A 33 -15.88 -19.96 -10.50
CA TRP A 33 -15.95 -18.99 -9.42
C TRP A 33 -16.45 -17.65 -9.93
N PRO A 34 -17.22 -16.89 -9.08
CA PRO A 34 -17.63 -15.54 -9.42
C PRO A 34 -16.46 -14.66 -9.80
N ILE A 35 -16.67 -13.77 -10.77
CA ILE A 35 -15.63 -12.87 -11.27
C ILE A 35 -15.12 -11.94 -10.15
N GLU A 36 -15.97 -11.59 -9.20
CA GLU A 36 -15.64 -10.80 -8.03
C GLU A 36 -14.56 -11.51 -7.18
N LEU A 37 -14.79 -12.78 -6.85
CA LEU A 37 -13.85 -13.56 -6.04
C LEU A 37 -12.51 -13.73 -6.76
N ARG A 38 -12.55 -14.05 -8.05
CA ARG A 38 -11.34 -14.19 -8.87
C ARG A 38 -10.56 -12.87 -8.97
N GLY A 39 -11.27 -11.76 -9.14
CA GLY A 39 -10.67 -10.42 -9.22
C GLY A 39 -10.01 -10.00 -7.90
N LEU A 40 -10.68 -10.24 -6.76
CA LEU A 40 -10.10 -9.93 -5.44
C LEU A 40 -8.85 -10.78 -5.17
N ILE A 41 -8.90 -12.09 -5.40
CA ILE A 41 -7.75 -12.98 -5.18
C ILE A 41 -6.57 -12.60 -6.10
N ALA A 42 -6.83 -12.25 -7.35
CA ALA A 42 -5.79 -11.81 -8.27
C ALA A 42 -5.15 -10.48 -7.83
N TRP A 43 -5.97 -9.53 -7.37
CA TRP A 43 -5.50 -8.27 -6.78
C TRP A 43 -4.67 -8.52 -5.53
N ASP A 44 -5.17 -9.31 -4.59
CA ASP A 44 -4.49 -9.64 -3.33
C ASP A 44 -3.13 -10.29 -3.58
N GLY A 45 -3.06 -11.25 -4.50
CA GLY A 45 -1.81 -11.88 -4.91
C GLY A 45 -0.81 -10.88 -5.51
N ALA A 46 -1.29 -9.96 -6.37
CA ALA A 46 -0.47 -8.89 -6.93
C ALA A 46 0.10 -7.97 -5.83
N VAL A 47 -0.75 -7.56 -4.89
CA VAL A 47 -0.35 -6.70 -3.77
C VAL A 47 0.64 -7.40 -2.86
N VAL A 48 0.42 -8.67 -2.52
CA VAL A 48 1.39 -9.47 -1.73
C VAL A 48 2.73 -9.56 -2.43
N GLY A 49 2.76 -9.85 -3.73
CA GLY A 49 3.99 -9.88 -4.52
C GLY A 49 4.73 -8.54 -4.53
N PHE A 50 3.99 -7.44 -4.69
CA PHE A 50 4.55 -6.10 -4.61
C PHE A 50 5.11 -5.79 -3.23
N LEU A 51 4.32 -6.01 -2.17
CA LEU A 51 4.70 -5.75 -0.79
C LEU A 51 5.94 -6.56 -0.37
N ALA A 52 6.01 -7.84 -0.73
CA ALA A 52 7.17 -8.67 -0.41
C ALA A 52 8.48 -8.08 -0.95
N LEU A 53 8.47 -7.61 -2.20
CA LEU A 53 9.64 -6.99 -2.81
C LEU A 53 9.90 -5.57 -2.27
N ALA A 54 8.85 -4.81 -1.95
CA ALA A 54 8.95 -3.50 -1.34
C ALA A 54 9.58 -3.59 0.05
N TRP A 55 9.04 -4.44 0.92
CA TRP A 55 9.53 -4.61 2.27
C TRP A 55 10.93 -5.24 2.32
N ARG A 56 11.25 -6.15 1.39
CA ARG A 56 12.64 -6.60 1.24
C ARG A 56 13.58 -5.41 0.99
N THR A 57 13.19 -4.46 0.13
CA THR A 57 14.02 -3.27 -0.12
C THR A 57 14.13 -2.39 1.12
N ILE A 58 13.01 -2.14 1.81
CA ILE A 58 12.96 -1.36 3.05
C ILE A 58 13.91 -1.95 4.09
N LEU A 59 13.77 -3.25 4.38
CA LEU A 59 14.52 -3.94 5.43
C LEU A 59 16.00 -4.16 5.12
N THR A 60 16.42 -4.05 3.86
CA THR A 60 17.82 -4.28 3.45
C THR A 60 18.54 -3.01 2.99
N SER A 61 17.93 -1.83 3.14
CA SER A 61 18.54 -0.57 2.73
C SER A 61 18.92 0.26 3.94
N ASP A 62 20.20 0.56 4.07
CA ASP A 62 20.71 1.58 4.97
C ASP A 62 20.41 3.00 4.44
N ALA A 63 20.73 4.02 5.20
CA ALA A 63 20.51 5.42 4.84
C ALA A 63 21.20 5.82 3.51
N ALA A 64 22.43 5.35 3.27
CA ALA A 64 23.18 5.65 2.04
C ALA A 64 22.49 5.04 0.81
N ARG A 65 22.00 3.81 0.93
CA ARG A 65 21.26 3.13 -0.12
C ARG A 65 19.88 3.73 -0.32
N THR A 66 19.19 4.10 0.76
CA THR A 66 17.90 4.79 0.73
C THR A 66 18.01 6.11 -0.04
N ARG A 67 19.00 6.95 0.30
CA ARG A 67 19.30 8.20 -0.41
C ARG A 67 19.56 7.97 -1.90
N LYS A 68 20.36 6.95 -2.23
CA LYS A 68 20.69 6.61 -3.62
C LYS A 68 19.48 6.14 -4.41
N LEU A 69 18.62 5.33 -3.81
CA LEU A 69 17.41 4.83 -4.45
C LEU A 69 16.37 5.94 -4.61
N SER A 70 16.14 6.76 -3.60
CA SER A 70 15.15 7.84 -3.61
C SER A 70 15.49 8.95 -4.61
N ARG A 71 16.78 9.27 -4.84
CA ARG A 71 17.22 10.28 -5.82
C ARG A 71 17.23 9.83 -7.27
N ARG A 72 17.19 8.52 -7.53
CA ARG A 72 17.28 7.95 -8.90
C ARG A 72 15.91 7.68 -9.53
N GLU A 73 14.86 8.09 -8.87
CA GLU A 73 13.50 7.74 -9.28
C GLU A 73 12.99 8.74 -10.31
N ASP A 74 12.84 8.23 -11.55
CA ASP A 74 12.31 8.92 -12.72
C ASP A 74 10.91 9.52 -12.49
N GLU A 75 10.53 10.54 -13.30
CA GLU A 75 9.18 11.12 -13.41
C GLU A 75 8.07 10.04 -13.55
N HIS A 76 8.40 8.91 -14.16
CA HIS A 76 7.48 7.77 -14.31
C HIS A 76 7.05 7.13 -12.99
N ARG A 77 7.81 7.28 -11.90
CA ARG A 77 7.45 6.69 -10.61
C ARG A 77 6.28 7.41 -9.93
N SER A 78 6.19 8.71 -10.06
CA SER A 78 5.02 9.44 -9.58
C SER A 78 3.72 8.96 -10.24
N THR A 79 3.79 8.60 -11.51
CA THR A 79 2.66 8.00 -12.23
C THR A 79 2.33 6.60 -11.72
N ILE A 80 3.34 5.78 -11.45
CA ILE A 80 3.17 4.43 -10.90
C ILE A 80 2.55 4.48 -9.50
N ASP A 81 3.08 5.32 -8.62
CA ASP A 81 2.55 5.52 -7.28
C ASP A 81 1.09 5.98 -7.33
N SER A 82 0.76 6.93 -8.22
CA SER A 82 -0.60 7.40 -8.43
C SER A 82 -1.53 6.31 -8.94
N LEU A 83 -1.06 5.45 -9.86
CA LEU A 83 -1.83 4.30 -10.35
C LEU A 83 -2.09 3.27 -9.26
N LEU A 84 -1.10 2.97 -8.42
CA LEU A 84 -1.26 2.05 -7.29
C LEU A 84 -2.26 2.59 -6.25
N LEU A 85 -2.17 3.88 -5.94
CA LEU A 85 -3.12 4.55 -5.04
C LEU A 85 -4.53 4.53 -5.61
N PHE A 86 -4.68 4.87 -6.90
CA PHE A 86 -5.98 4.81 -7.57
C PHE A 86 -6.56 3.40 -7.59
N ALA A 87 -5.75 2.39 -7.93
CA ALA A 87 -6.18 0.99 -7.95
C ALA A 87 -6.57 0.49 -6.56
N SER A 88 -5.86 0.93 -5.51
CA SER A 88 -6.21 0.62 -4.12
C SER A 88 -7.57 1.24 -3.73
N VAL A 89 -7.86 2.47 -4.12
CA VAL A 89 -9.17 3.09 -3.90
C VAL A 89 -10.25 2.37 -4.70
N ALA A 90 -9.98 2.04 -5.96
CA ALA A 90 -10.91 1.31 -6.82
C ALA A 90 -11.24 -0.10 -6.27
N SER A 91 -10.31 -0.73 -5.53
CA SER A 91 -10.54 -2.03 -4.90
C SER A 91 -11.70 -2.00 -3.91
N ILE A 92 -12.00 -0.85 -3.28
CA ILE A 92 -13.16 -0.68 -2.39
C ILE A 92 -14.46 -0.97 -3.16
N GLY A 93 -14.56 -0.52 -4.40
CA GLY A 93 -15.73 -0.82 -5.25
C GLY A 93 -15.88 -2.33 -5.51
N GLY A 94 -14.78 -3.03 -5.76
CA GLY A 94 -14.75 -4.49 -5.88
C GLY A 94 -15.15 -5.21 -4.59
N VAL A 95 -14.67 -4.71 -3.45
CA VAL A 95 -15.04 -5.21 -2.11
C VAL A 95 -16.55 -5.05 -1.86
N LEU A 96 -17.12 -3.87 -2.10
CA LEU A 96 -18.55 -3.62 -1.91
C LEU A 96 -19.41 -4.55 -2.78
N ARG A 97 -18.98 -4.77 -4.02
CA ARG A 97 -19.66 -5.70 -4.93
C ARG A 97 -19.56 -7.16 -4.45
N ALA A 98 -18.39 -7.58 -3.97
CA ALA A 98 -18.19 -8.92 -3.42
C ALA A 98 -19.05 -9.15 -2.17
N LEU A 99 -19.14 -8.18 -1.27
CA LEU A 99 -19.97 -8.26 -0.07
C LEU A 99 -21.48 -8.31 -0.41
N THR A 100 -21.92 -7.54 -1.42
CA THR A 100 -23.29 -7.61 -1.92
C THR A 100 -23.59 -9.00 -2.50
N HIS A 101 -22.62 -9.64 -3.15
CA HIS A 101 -22.76 -11.01 -3.64
C HIS A 101 -22.75 -12.01 -2.47
N ALA A 102 -21.86 -11.85 -1.51
CA ALA A 102 -21.77 -12.67 -0.31
C ALA A 102 -23.08 -12.70 0.47
N SER A 103 -23.77 -11.57 0.60
CA SER A 103 -25.07 -11.48 1.31
C SER A 103 -26.19 -12.28 0.64
N LYS A 104 -26.05 -12.60 -0.64
CA LYS A 104 -27.02 -13.40 -1.42
C LYS A 104 -26.56 -14.85 -1.62
N ALA A 105 -25.28 -15.13 -1.41
CA ALA A 105 -24.73 -16.47 -1.50
C ALA A 105 -25.00 -17.26 -0.22
N LYS A 106 -24.98 -18.60 -0.36
CA LYS A 106 -25.14 -19.52 0.79
C LYS A 106 -23.83 -20.27 0.99
N ASP A 107 -23.59 -20.69 2.23
CA ASP A 107 -22.51 -21.60 2.60
C ASP A 107 -21.07 -21.04 2.35
N ALA A 108 -20.18 -21.93 1.89
CA ALA A 108 -18.76 -21.66 1.73
C ALA A 108 -18.45 -20.48 0.80
N LEU A 109 -19.24 -20.22 -0.23
CA LEU A 109 -19.00 -19.13 -1.16
C LEU A 109 -19.12 -17.75 -0.46
N SER A 110 -20.14 -17.59 0.40
CA SER A 110 -20.30 -16.35 1.20
C SER A 110 -19.06 -16.09 2.06
N THR A 111 -18.55 -17.13 2.73
CA THR A 111 -17.35 -17.05 3.54
C THR A 111 -16.13 -16.68 2.71
N HIS A 112 -15.90 -17.31 1.57
CA HIS A 112 -14.76 -16.98 0.71
C HIS A 112 -14.80 -15.56 0.18
N LEU A 113 -15.96 -15.06 -0.25
CA LEU A 113 -16.13 -13.68 -0.71
C LEU A 113 -15.85 -12.68 0.42
N THR A 114 -16.34 -12.96 1.63
CA THR A 114 -16.11 -12.09 2.79
C THR A 114 -14.64 -12.05 3.19
N LEU A 115 -13.98 -13.22 3.27
CA LEU A 115 -12.56 -13.29 3.61
C LEU A 115 -11.67 -12.59 2.56
N ALA A 116 -11.96 -12.80 1.27
CA ALA A 116 -11.25 -12.10 0.21
C ALA A 116 -11.47 -10.59 0.28
N ALA A 117 -12.69 -10.13 0.54
CA ALA A 117 -13.00 -8.71 0.70
C ALA A 117 -12.22 -8.07 1.87
N VAL A 118 -12.17 -8.74 3.03
CA VAL A 118 -11.40 -8.28 4.19
C VAL A 118 -9.91 -8.23 3.86
N ALA A 119 -9.37 -9.29 3.26
CA ALA A 119 -7.97 -9.36 2.85
C ALA A 119 -7.62 -8.22 1.88
N THR A 120 -8.46 -7.98 0.88
CA THR A 120 -8.27 -6.90 -0.11
C THR A 120 -8.17 -5.52 0.55
N VAL A 121 -9.05 -5.22 1.51
CA VAL A 121 -9.00 -3.90 2.19
C VAL A 121 -7.73 -3.75 3.01
N VAL A 122 -7.35 -4.77 3.78
CA VAL A 122 -6.14 -4.76 4.62
C VAL A 122 -4.87 -4.67 3.77
N LEU A 123 -4.79 -5.45 2.69
CA LEU A 123 -3.65 -5.43 1.79
C LEU A 123 -3.54 -4.12 1.02
N SER A 124 -4.66 -3.56 0.55
CA SER A 124 -4.69 -2.24 -0.11
C SER A 124 -4.29 -1.12 0.86
N TRP A 125 -4.71 -1.19 2.13
CA TRP A 125 -4.26 -0.30 3.19
C TRP A 125 -2.74 -0.38 3.36
N ALA A 126 -2.18 -1.57 3.54
CA ALA A 126 -0.74 -1.76 3.68
C ALA A 126 0.05 -1.27 2.44
N LEU A 127 -0.49 -1.49 1.24
CA LEU A 127 0.10 -1.02 -0.02
C LEU A 127 0.20 0.52 -0.05
N ILE A 128 -0.90 1.21 0.28
CA ILE A 128 -0.94 2.68 0.29
C ILE A 128 0.16 3.24 1.18
N HIS A 129 0.26 2.77 2.42
CA HIS A 129 1.22 3.33 3.39
C HIS A 129 2.67 2.98 3.03
N THR A 130 2.90 1.79 2.45
CA THR A 130 4.21 1.43 1.90
C THR A 130 4.60 2.33 0.72
N VAL A 131 3.67 2.66 -0.18
CA VAL A 131 3.93 3.59 -1.29
C VAL A 131 4.21 5.00 -0.77
N TYR A 132 3.48 5.47 0.25
CA TYR A 132 3.74 6.77 0.86
C TYR A 132 5.09 6.83 1.58
N ALA A 133 5.57 5.74 2.20
CA ALA A 133 6.92 5.70 2.77
C ALA A 133 8.00 5.97 1.71
N PHE A 134 7.91 5.33 0.54
CA PHE A 134 8.80 5.62 -0.58
C PHE A 134 8.64 7.06 -1.09
N HIS A 135 7.42 7.59 -1.14
CA HIS A 135 7.15 8.95 -1.57
C HIS A 135 7.77 9.99 -0.61
N TYR A 136 7.66 9.80 0.70
CA TYR A 136 8.30 10.66 1.70
C TYR A 136 9.83 10.61 1.60
N ALA A 137 10.42 9.44 1.45
CA ALA A 137 11.86 9.29 1.24
C ALA A 137 12.34 10.05 0.00
N ARG A 138 11.58 9.99 -1.08
CA ARG A 138 11.88 10.75 -2.30
C ARG A 138 11.84 12.25 -2.04
N LEU A 139 10.73 12.77 -1.52
CA LEU A 139 10.59 14.21 -1.24
C LEU A 139 11.71 14.73 -0.33
N TYR A 140 12.05 13.95 0.70
CA TYR A 140 13.13 14.31 1.63
C TYR A 140 14.48 14.41 0.91
N TYR A 141 14.86 13.38 0.16
CA TYR A 141 16.16 13.33 -0.47
C TYR A 141 16.30 14.18 -1.74
N GLU A 142 15.21 14.43 -2.49
CA GLU A 142 15.18 15.36 -3.63
C GLU A 142 15.36 16.81 -3.17
N ALA A 143 14.76 17.21 -2.04
CA ALA A 143 14.92 18.55 -1.47
C ALA A 143 16.28 18.80 -0.79
N GLY A 144 17.18 17.84 -0.79
CA GLY A 144 18.55 18.00 -0.27
C GLY A 144 18.83 17.28 1.06
N GLY A 145 17.86 16.68 1.70
CA GLY A 145 17.99 16.02 3.01
C GLY A 145 17.64 16.96 4.17
N GLU A 146 18.55 17.24 5.07
CA GLU A 146 18.31 18.16 6.20
C GLU A 146 17.70 19.48 5.74
N GLY A 147 16.61 19.89 6.41
CA GLY A 147 15.84 21.09 6.02
C GLY A 147 14.79 20.87 4.94
N SER A 148 14.61 19.64 4.43
CA SER A 148 13.62 19.30 3.40
C SER A 148 12.17 19.29 3.87
N GLY A 149 11.93 19.55 5.15
CA GLY A 149 10.59 19.67 5.73
C GLY A 149 10.15 18.49 6.57
N ILE A 150 11.00 17.49 6.82
CA ILE A 150 10.87 16.51 7.90
C ILE A 150 12.15 16.56 8.71
N ASP A 151 12.02 16.81 10.02
CA ASP A 151 13.11 16.72 10.97
C ASP A 151 12.90 15.48 11.84
N PHE A 152 13.85 14.54 11.78
CA PHE A 152 13.82 13.30 12.56
C PHE A 152 14.53 13.42 13.92
N HIS A 153 15.05 14.62 14.26
CA HIS A 153 15.76 14.90 15.52
C HIS A 153 16.90 13.92 15.85
N GLY A 154 17.65 13.49 14.85
CA GLY A 154 18.77 12.58 15.00
C GLY A 154 20.00 12.99 14.19
N ASP A 155 21.19 12.53 14.63
CA ASP A 155 22.46 12.79 13.92
C ASP A 155 22.65 11.89 12.69
N GLU A 156 21.89 10.80 12.59
CA GLU A 156 21.98 9.84 11.50
C GLU A 156 20.98 10.17 10.37
N PRO A 157 21.42 10.08 9.09
CA PRO A 157 20.51 10.29 7.98
C PRO A 157 19.45 9.16 7.93
N PRO A 158 18.18 9.49 7.67
CA PRO A 158 17.07 8.53 7.75
C PRO A 158 17.15 7.44 6.68
N ASP A 159 16.77 6.24 7.07
CA ASP A 159 16.57 5.10 6.17
C ASP A 159 15.09 4.93 5.77
N TYR A 160 14.74 3.86 5.04
CA TYR A 160 13.36 3.62 4.66
C TYR A 160 12.43 3.29 5.85
N LEU A 161 12.96 2.76 6.96
CA LEU A 161 12.14 2.44 8.13
C LEU A 161 11.67 3.71 8.84
N ASP A 162 12.50 4.77 8.86
CA ASP A 162 12.10 6.08 9.40
C ASP A 162 10.94 6.67 8.60
N PHE A 163 10.98 6.56 7.28
CA PHE A 163 9.85 6.99 6.43
C PHE A 163 8.63 6.08 6.56
N CYS A 164 8.82 4.77 6.81
CA CYS A 164 7.73 3.88 7.16
C CYS A 164 7.10 4.27 8.48
N TYR A 165 7.90 4.63 9.49
CA TYR A 165 7.39 5.11 10.77
C TYR A 165 6.41 6.27 10.57
N ILE A 166 6.80 7.31 9.81
CA ILE A 166 5.92 8.44 9.49
C ILE A 166 4.67 7.99 8.74
N ALA A 167 4.84 7.17 7.70
CA ALA A 167 3.71 6.73 6.88
C ALA A 167 2.69 5.91 7.68
N PHE A 168 3.16 5.01 8.54
CA PHE A 168 2.29 4.18 9.36
C PHE A 168 1.74 4.91 10.59
N ALA A 169 2.42 5.95 11.13
CA ALA A 169 1.85 6.85 12.12
C ALA A 169 0.65 7.60 11.54
N VAL A 170 0.77 8.16 10.33
CA VAL A 170 -0.37 8.77 9.61
C VAL A 170 -1.48 7.74 9.33
N ALA A 171 -1.10 6.48 9.00
CA ALA A 171 -2.04 5.38 8.73
C ALA A 171 -2.96 5.06 9.90
N THR A 172 -2.42 5.07 11.10
CA THR A 172 -3.11 4.69 12.33
C THR A 172 -3.76 5.88 13.05
N THR A 173 -3.67 7.09 12.46
CA THR A 173 -4.17 8.36 13.01
C THR A 173 -3.49 8.80 14.31
N PHE A 174 -2.41 8.13 14.71
CA PHE A 174 -1.52 8.62 15.75
C PHE A 174 -0.62 9.68 15.10
N GLY A 175 -0.78 10.95 15.47
CA GLY A 175 0.07 12.03 14.95
C GLY A 175 1.55 11.69 15.16
N VAL A 176 2.40 12.10 14.21
CA VAL A 176 3.85 12.04 14.40
C VAL A 176 4.20 13.12 15.41
N THR A 177 4.61 12.74 16.62
CA THR A 177 4.83 13.66 17.74
C THR A 177 6.30 13.98 17.99
N ASP A 178 7.19 13.17 17.42
CA ASP A 178 8.64 13.20 17.59
C ASP A 178 9.41 13.57 16.31
N SER A 179 8.71 13.99 15.27
CA SER A 179 9.29 14.55 14.05
C SER A 179 8.59 15.83 13.67
N GLU A 180 9.34 16.86 13.32
CA GLU A 180 8.78 18.16 12.92
C GLU A 180 8.52 18.19 11.41
N VAL A 181 7.36 18.73 11.02
CA VAL A 181 6.96 18.90 9.62
C VAL A 181 6.96 20.38 9.24
N GLY A 182 8.03 20.84 8.59
CA GLY A 182 8.25 22.24 8.22
C GLY A 182 7.90 22.61 6.78
N GLY A 183 8.09 21.71 5.82
CA GLY A 183 7.96 21.97 4.40
C GLY A 183 6.51 22.04 3.90
N ARG A 184 6.20 23.00 3.00
CA ARG A 184 4.85 23.16 2.43
C ARG A 184 4.41 21.95 1.62
N GLU A 185 5.32 21.37 0.86
CA GLU A 185 5.06 20.21 0.00
C GLU A 185 4.78 18.96 0.83
N ILE A 186 5.61 18.71 1.84
CA ILE A 186 5.42 17.60 2.77
C ILE A 186 4.07 17.71 3.48
N ARG A 187 3.71 18.91 4.01
CA ARG A 187 2.41 19.11 4.67
C ARG A 187 1.23 18.82 3.74
N ARG A 188 1.30 19.21 2.46
CA ARG A 188 0.27 18.89 1.47
C ARG A 188 0.18 17.39 1.18
N THR A 189 1.32 16.71 1.14
CA THR A 189 1.39 15.27 0.95
C THR A 189 0.80 14.53 2.16
N ILE A 190 1.17 14.94 3.39
CA ILE A 190 0.59 14.38 4.62
C ILE A 190 -0.93 14.59 4.65
N LEU A 191 -1.43 15.78 4.28
CA LEU A 191 -2.87 16.02 4.24
C LEU A 191 -3.60 15.06 3.30
N LYS A 192 -3.09 14.85 2.08
CA LYS A 192 -3.67 13.89 1.12
C LYS A 192 -3.62 12.46 1.68
N HIS A 193 -2.48 12.10 2.28
CA HIS A 193 -2.28 10.80 2.90
C HIS A 193 -3.26 10.58 4.07
N SER A 194 -3.45 11.57 4.94
CA SER A 194 -4.37 11.48 6.08
C SER A 194 -5.83 11.28 5.65
N VAL A 195 -6.28 12.00 4.61
CA VAL A 195 -7.65 11.82 4.08
C VAL A 195 -7.83 10.41 3.53
N LEU A 196 -6.87 9.90 2.79
CA LEU A 196 -6.91 8.56 2.23
C LEU A 196 -6.86 7.49 3.34
N SER A 197 -5.97 7.69 4.33
CA SER A 197 -5.83 6.84 5.51
C SER A 197 -7.14 6.74 6.30
N PHE A 198 -7.77 7.87 6.59
CA PHE A 198 -9.05 7.92 7.29
C PHE A 198 -10.14 7.15 6.55
N THR A 199 -10.20 7.30 5.22
CA THR A 199 -11.17 6.58 4.37
C THR A 199 -10.99 5.06 4.52
N PHE A 200 -9.76 4.56 4.41
CA PHE A 200 -9.50 3.12 4.58
C PHE A 200 -9.74 2.63 6.00
N ALA A 201 -9.30 3.38 7.02
CA ALA A 201 -9.55 3.03 8.41
C ALA A 201 -11.05 2.90 8.70
N THR A 202 -11.87 3.83 8.19
CA THR A 202 -13.33 3.78 8.32
C THR A 202 -13.91 2.53 7.67
N VAL A 203 -13.47 2.16 6.47
CA VAL A 203 -13.92 0.94 5.78
C VAL A 203 -13.50 -0.31 6.56
N ILE A 204 -12.25 -0.37 7.07
CA ILE A 204 -11.76 -1.50 7.88
C ILE A 204 -12.62 -1.69 9.13
N VAL A 205 -12.91 -0.59 9.86
CA VAL A 205 -13.74 -0.65 11.08
C VAL A 205 -15.17 -1.09 10.75
N ALA A 206 -15.77 -0.55 9.68
CA ALA A 206 -17.10 -0.94 9.24
C ALA A 206 -17.19 -2.42 8.87
N LEU A 207 -16.17 -2.96 8.17
CA LEU A 207 -16.07 -4.37 7.84
C LEU A 207 -15.89 -5.24 9.08
N ALA A 208 -15.01 -4.83 10.00
CA ALA A 208 -14.80 -5.55 11.25
C ALA A 208 -16.10 -5.66 12.06
N LEU A 209 -16.83 -4.56 12.20
CA LEU A 209 -18.13 -4.55 12.88
C LEU A 209 -19.17 -5.45 12.15
N SER A 210 -19.20 -5.43 10.82
CA SER A 210 -20.10 -6.29 10.04
C SER A 210 -19.79 -7.77 10.26
N VAL A 211 -18.52 -8.17 10.24
CA VAL A 211 -18.09 -9.56 10.49
C VAL A 211 -18.44 -9.97 11.92
N VAL A 212 -18.13 -9.14 12.91
CA VAL A 212 -18.45 -9.41 14.32
C VAL A 212 -19.96 -9.58 14.49
N SER A 213 -20.77 -8.65 13.94
CA SER A 213 -22.23 -8.74 14.01
C SER A 213 -22.79 -10.02 13.39
N SER A 214 -22.19 -10.50 12.29
CA SER A 214 -22.60 -11.75 11.67
C SER A 214 -22.29 -13.00 12.50
N LEU A 215 -21.23 -12.95 13.31
CA LEU A 215 -20.84 -14.06 14.19
C LEU A 215 -21.75 -14.15 15.44
N PHE A 216 -22.23 -13.02 15.94
CA PHE A 216 -23.05 -12.95 17.16
C PHE A 216 -24.54 -12.78 16.88
N GLY A 217 -24.94 -12.35 15.67
CA GLY A 217 -26.34 -12.12 15.27
C GLY A 217 -27.06 -13.34 14.70
N GLY A 218 -26.40 -14.49 14.63
CA GLY A 218 -26.95 -15.76 14.16
C GLY A 218 -27.50 -16.68 15.27
N ALA A 219 -27.73 -16.13 16.47
CA ALA A 219 -28.32 -16.85 17.60
C ALA A 219 -29.80 -16.53 17.75
#